data_f41938023679a6277236654856e9f72f
#
_entry.id   f41938023679a6277236654856e9f72f
#
_cell.length_a   1.000
_cell.length_b   1.000
_cell.length_c   1.000
_cell.angle_alpha   90.00
_cell.angle_beta   90.00
_cell.angle_gamma   90.00
#
_symmetry.space_group_name_H-M   'P 1'
#
loop_
_entity.id
_entity.type
_entity.pdbx_description
1 polymer ?
#
loop_
_entity_poly.entity_id
_entity_poly.type
_entity_poly.pdbx_seq_one_letter_code
_entity_poly.pdbx_strand_id
1 'polypeptide(L)'
;FNGMEQYFQTSGRDWERYAWLKARPVAGDIASGYQLLELLRPFVYRRYLDFTAIDGLREMKGKIEAEVQRREIADDLKLGRGGIREIEFFVQAMQIIYGGRVKSLQLKGLLPGLRQLLQEGLISADMHDALSAAYLFLRRLENRVQMLRDAQEHHLPESGPLLARIAAGLDYADSFEMLQALERHRSAVQRLFSGLLSGAADQNAEAAGNAESADVSAQGLDALGFTRAAYHAERLQSLCGSSAVAALGDRSQQRLQRVI
;
A
#
# COMPACT_ATOMS: atom_id res chain seq x y z
N PHE A 1 19.57 -9.39 -19.06
CA PHE A 1 18.94 -9.50 -17.73
C PHE A 1 19.88 -9.00 -16.62
N ASN A 2 21.17 -9.35 -16.61
CA ASN A 2 22.12 -9.04 -15.54
C ASN A 2 22.16 -7.55 -15.17
N GLY A 3 22.14 -6.63 -16.15
CA GLY A 3 22.15 -5.19 -15.87
C GLY A 3 20.87 -4.70 -15.18
N MET A 4 19.70 -5.27 -15.50
CA MET A 4 18.44 -4.94 -14.81
C MET A 4 18.44 -5.50 -13.38
N GLU A 5 18.86 -6.74 -13.21
CA GLU A 5 18.97 -7.35 -11.88
C GLU A 5 19.87 -6.53 -10.97
N GLN A 6 21.08 -6.18 -11.46
CA GLN A 6 22.02 -5.34 -10.72
C GLN A 6 21.42 -3.97 -10.35
N TYR A 7 20.73 -3.32 -11.31
CA TYR A 7 20.06 -2.04 -11.05
C TYR A 7 19.04 -2.17 -9.91
N PHE A 8 18.14 -3.16 -9.96
CA PHE A 8 17.09 -3.31 -8.95
C PHE A 8 17.61 -3.80 -7.60
N GLN A 9 18.76 -4.50 -7.56
CA GLN A 9 19.42 -4.87 -6.31
C GLN A 9 20.10 -3.68 -5.62
N THR A 10 20.65 -2.72 -6.39
CA THR A 10 21.47 -1.64 -5.83
C THR A 10 20.80 -0.27 -5.81
N SER A 11 19.97 0.02 -6.81
CA SER A 11 19.43 1.38 -7.06
C SER A 11 17.91 1.43 -7.21
N GLY A 12 17.24 0.29 -7.19
CA GLY A 12 15.79 0.19 -7.35
C GLY A 12 15.04 0.94 -6.26
N ARG A 13 14.06 1.77 -6.65
CA ARG A 13 13.28 2.62 -5.75
C ARG A 13 11.93 1.98 -5.40
N ASP A 14 11.36 2.33 -4.27
CA ASP A 14 10.11 1.73 -3.80
C ASP A 14 8.92 1.95 -4.75
N TRP A 15 8.81 3.11 -5.41
CA TRP A 15 7.76 3.35 -6.39
C TRP A 15 7.83 2.41 -7.61
N GLU A 16 9.01 1.91 -7.98
CA GLU A 16 9.19 0.99 -9.10
C GLU A 16 8.59 -0.39 -8.79
N ARG A 17 8.49 -0.79 -7.51
CA ARG A 17 7.81 -2.02 -7.08
C ARG A 17 6.35 -2.02 -7.51
N TYR A 18 5.66 -0.88 -7.37
CA TYR A 18 4.27 -0.72 -7.79
C TYR A 18 4.08 -0.88 -9.29
N ALA A 19 5.05 -0.41 -10.09
CA ALA A 19 5.05 -0.60 -11.53
C ALA A 19 5.23 -2.09 -11.88
N TRP A 20 6.20 -2.76 -11.24
CA TRP A 20 6.50 -4.17 -11.49
C TRP A 20 5.40 -5.12 -11.01
N LEU A 21 4.62 -4.77 -10.00
CA LEU A 21 3.44 -5.55 -9.61
C LEU A 21 2.46 -5.77 -10.77
N LYS A 22 2.32 -4.77 -11.64
CA LYS A 22 1.40 -4.80 -12.79
C LYS A 22 2.07 -5.26 -14.08
N ALA A 23 3.40 -5.36 -14.11
CA ALA A 23 4.15 -5.66 -15.32
C ALA A 23 3.80 -7.04 -15.87
N ARG A 24 3.65 -7.11 -17.20
CA ARG A 24 3.43 -8.36 -17.94
C ARG A 24 4.09 -8.25 -19.32
N PRO A 25 4.69 -9.29 -19.85
CA PRO A 25 5.11 -9.30 -21.23
C PRO A 25 3.88 -9.33 -22.15
N VAL A 26 3.85 -8.48 -23.18
CA VAL A 26 2.70 -8.33 -24.09
C VAL A 26 3.07 -8.56 -25.55
N ALA A 27 4.37 -8.52 -25.89
CA ALA A 27 4.89 -8.75 -27.24
C ALA A 27 6.35 -9.18 -27.18
N GLY A 28 6.92 -9.60 -28.32
CA GLY A 28 8.29 -10.06 -28.45
C GLY A 28 8.52 -11.45 -27.84
N ASP A 29 9.65 -11.66 -27.20
CA ASP A 29 9.96 -12.91 -26.50
C ASP A 29 9.26 -12.95 -25.13
N ILE A 30 8.05 -13.50 -25.15
CA ILE A 30 7.19 -13.63 -23.97
C ILE A 30 7.83 -14.49 -22.88
N ALA A 31 8.56 -15.55 -23.27
CA ALA A 31 9.21 -16.47 -22.32
C ALA A 31 10.31 -15.76 -21.54
N SER A 32 11.20 -15.05 -22.23
CA SER A 32 12.22 -14.21 -21.59
C SER A 32 11.60 -13.10 -20.73
N GLY A 33 10.48 -12.53 -21.16
CA GLY A 33 9.74 -11.55 -20.37
C GLY A 33 9.27 -12.13 -19.03
N TYR A 34 8.73 -13.34 -18.99
CA TYR A 34 8.36 -14.00 -17.73
C TYR A 34 9.57 -14.36 -16.88
N GLN A 35 10.69 -14.80 -17.49
CA GLN A 35 11.93 -15.04 -16.76
C GLN A 35 12.45 -13.77 -16.05
N LEU A 36 12.34 -12.61 -16.71
CA LEU A 36 12.69 -11.32 -16.10
C LEU A 36 11.79 -11.01 -14.90
N LEU A 37 10.46 -11.25 -15.00
CA LEU A 37 9.55 -11.04 -13.88
C LEU A 37 9.89 -11.93 -12.68
N GLU A 38 10.25 -13.19 -12.93
CA GLU A 38 10.71 -14.11 -11.86
C GLU A 38 12.00 -13.63 -11.21
N LEU A 39 12.99 -13.16 -12.01
CA LEU A 39 14.25 -12.62 -11.54
C LEU A 39 14.03 -11.39 -10.62
N LEU A 40 13.07 -10.52 -10.96
CA LEU A 40 12.76 -9.30 -10.21
C LEU A 40 11.79 -9.52 -9.06
N ARG A 41 11.23 -10.72 -8.90
CA ARG A 41 10.29 -11.05 -7.82
C ARG A 41 10.83 -10.72 -6.42
N PRO A 42 12.10 -11.00 -6.04
CA PRO A 42 12.66 -10.63 -4.75
C PRO A 42 12.74 -9.12 -4.52
N PHE A 43 12.91 -8.34 -5.60
CA PHE A 43 12.85 -6.89 -5.52
C PHE A 43 11.43 -6.43 -5.25
N VAL A 44 10.42 -6.96 -5.95
CA VAL A 44 9.01 -6.55 -5.82
C VAL A 44 8.45 -6.95 -4.46
N TYR A 45 8.67 -8.22 -4.05
CA TYR A 45 8.11 -8.80 -2.83
C TYR A 45 9.22 -9.09 -1.82
N ARG A 46 9.46 -8.17 -0.90
CA ARG A 46 10.48 -8.37 0.14
C ARG A 46 10.03 -9.43 1.15
N ARG A 47 10.92 -10.34 1.48
CA ARG A 47 10.66 -11.39 2.49
C ARG A 47 10.66 -10.83 3.91
N TYR A 48 11.42 -9.78 4.14
CA TYR A 48 11.51 -9.09 5.43
C TYR A 48 10.94 -7.70 5.27
N LEU A 49 9.93 -7.41 6.08
CA LEU A 49 9.43 -6.05 6.27
C LEU A 49 10.49 -5.28 7.05
N ASP A 50 11.14 -4.38 6.36
CA ASP A 50 11.88 -3.32 7.01
C ASP A 50 10.87 -2.24 7.41
N PHE A 51 11.01 -1.65 8.60
CA PHE A 51 10.19 -0.50 9.02
C PHE A 51 10.21 0.63 7.98
N THR A 52 11.30 0.76 7.22
CA THR A 52 11.42 1.68 6.09
C THR A 52 10.37 1.43 4.98
N ALA A 53 9.87 0.20 4.82
CA ALA A 53 8.84 -0.09 3.81
C ALA A 53 7.48 0.52 4.20
N ILE A 54 7.12 0.50 5.48
CA ILE A 54 5.90 1.12 5.99
C ILE A 54 6.02 2.64 5.93
N ASP A 55 7.19 3.18 6.29
CA ASP A 55 7.48 4.62 6.17
C ASP A 55 7.44 5.06 4.69
N GLY A 56 7.97 4.26 3.77
CA GLY A 56 7.87 4.49 2.33
C GLY A 56 6.43 4.51 1.81
N LEU A 57 5.56 3.65 2.37
CA LEU A 57 4.12 3.67 2.06
C LEU A 57 3.44 4.94 2.57
N ARG A 58 3.76 5.38 3.79
CA ARG A 58 3.25 6.63 4.37
C ARG A 58 3.71 7.84 3.55
N GLU A 59 4.99 7.88 3.17
CA GLU A 59 5.53 8.94 2.33
C GLU A 59 4.83 8.96 0.95
N MET A 60 4.62 7.82 0.33
CA MET A 60 3.93 7.73 -0.96
C MET A 60 2.47 8.17 -0.84
N LYS A 61 1.76 7.80 0.23
CA LYS A 61 0.42 8.30 0.52
C LYS A 61 0.43 9.82 0.65
N GLY A 62 1.33 10.37 1.45
CA GLY A 62 1.47 11.82 1.62
C GLY A 62 1.70 12.55 0.29
N LYS A 63 2.49 11.98 -0.62
CA LYS A 63 2.71 12.51 -1.97
C LYS A 63 1.42 12.46 -2.81
N ILE A 64 0.64 11.38 -2.71
CA ILE A 64 -0.65 11.25 -3.41
C ILE A 64 -1.63 12.31 -2.90
N GLU A 65 -1.77 12.47 -1.59
CA GLU A 65 -2.66 13.46 -0.98
C GLU A 65 -2.24 14.90 -1.31
N ALA A 66 -0.94 15.21 -1.26
CA ALA A 66 -0.41 16.51 -1.64
C ALA A 66 -0.66 16.83 -3.12
N GLU A 67 -0.53 15.85 -4.01
CA GLU A 67 -0.79 16.03 -5.46
C GLU A 67 -2.27 16.26 -5.73
N VAL A 68 -3.18 15.58 -5.03
CA VAL A 68 -4.63 15.79 -5.11
C VAL A 68 -4.99 17.22 -4.70
N GLN A 69 -4.40 17.72 -3.60
CA GLN A 69 -4.61 19.09 -3.14
C GLN A 69 -4.03 20.12 -4.09
N ARG A 70 -2.80 19.89 -4.58
CA ARG A 70 -2.11 20.83 -5.48
C ARG A 70 -2.83 21.04 -6.80
N ARG A 71 -3.47 19.99 -7.33
CA ARG A 71 -4.17 20.03 -8.63
C ARG A 71 -5.64 20.39 -8.52
N GLU A 72 -6.17 20.58 -7.32
CA GLU A 72 -7.61 20.82 -7.09
C GLU A 72 -8.52 19.77 -7.75
N ILE A 73 -8.03 18.51 -7.82
CA ILE A 73 -8.71 17.38 -8.47
C ILE A 73 -9.54 16.54 -7.49
N ALA A 74 -10.08 17.17 -6.46
CA ALA A 74 -10.88 16.46 -5.45
C ALA A 74 -12.05 15.68 -6.08
N ASP A 75 -12.62 16.18 -7.16
CA ASP A 75 -13.78 15.60 -7.86
C ASP A 75 -13.42 14.57 -8.94
N ASP A 76 -12.13 14.37 -9.22
CA ASP A 76 -11.68 13.33 -10.15
C ASP A 76 -12.02 11.92 -9.63
N LEU A 77 -12.67 11.10 -10.46
CA LEU A 77 -13.10 9.74 -10.10
C LEU A 77 -11.94 8.79 -9.81
N LYS A 78 -10.80 9.05 -10.46
CA LYS A 78 -9.63 8.19 -10.35
C LYS A 78 -8.62 8.71 -9.33
N LEU A 79 -8.28 9.99 -9.42
CA LEU A 79 -7.20 10.61 -8.64
C LEU A 79 -7.73 11.33 -7.39
N GLY A 80 -9.01 11.68 -7.35
CA GLY A 80 -9.64 12.37 -6.23
C GLY A 80 -9.69 11.50 -4.96
N ARG A 81 -10.08 12.14 -3.85
CA ARG A 81 -10.21 11.47 -2.57
C ARG A 81 -11.26 10.36 -2.62
N GLY A 82 -10.95 9.20 -2.07
CA GLY A 82 -11.82 8.02 -2.14
C GLY A 82 -11.95 7.45 -3.56
N GLY A 83 -11.05 7.83 -4.49
CA GLY A 83 -11.07 7.41 -5.87
C GLY A 83 -10.45 6.04 -6.14
N ILE A 84 -10.47 5.64 -7.41
CA ILE A 84 -9.97 4.33 -7.86
C ILE A 84 -8.51 4.10 -7.44
N ARG A 85 -7.68 5.14 -7.52
CA ARG A 85 -6.24 5.07 -7.21
C ARG A 85 -5.97 4.71 -5.75
N GLU A 86 -6.77 5.18 -4.82
CA GLU A 86 -6.61 4.84 -3.40
C GLU A 86 -6.88 3.36 -3.16
N ILE A 87 -7.93 2.80 -3.79
CA ILE A 87 -8.24 1.37 -3.70
C ILE A 87 -7.12 0.53 -4.34
N GLU A 88 -6.65 0.93 -5.52
CA GLU A 88 -5.54 0.26 -6.19
C GLU A 88 -4.26 0.31 -5.36
N PHE A 89 -3.96 1.46 -4.78
CA PHE A 89 -2.78 1.64 -3.92
C PHE A 89 -2.87 0.76 -2.67
N PHE A 90 -4.04 0.69 -2.02
CA PHE A 90 -4.27 -0.17 -0.87
C PHE A 90 -3.91 -1.63 -1.16
N VAL A 91 -4.50 -2.20 -2.21
CA VAL A 91 -4.27 -3.62 -2.56
C VAL A 91 -2.80 -3.87 -2.90
N GLN A 92 -2.19 -2.97 -3.68
CA GLN A 92 -0.77 -3.09 -4.06
C GLN A 92 0.16 -2.97 -2.85
N ALA A 93 -0.14 -2.06 -1.94
CA ALA A 93 0.59 -1.91 -0.69
C ALA A 93 0.57 -3.21 0.12
N MET A 94 -0.63 -3.80 0.30
CA MET A 94 -0.79 -5.08 0.99
C MET A 94 -0.04 -6.22 0.29
N GLN A 95 -0.04 -6.24 -1.05
CA GLN A 95 0.71 -7.22 -1.83
C GLN A 95 2.23 -7.07 -1.65
N ILE A 96 2.75 -5.85 -1.63
CA ILE A 96 4.18 -5.58 -1.39
C ILE A 96 4.57 -5.99 0.03
N ILE A 97 3.74 -5.64 1.01
CA ILE A 97 3.99 -5.91 2.44
C ILE A 97 4.00 -7.42 2.73
N TYR A 98 2.97 -8.12 2.29
CA TYR A 98 2.75 -9.52 2.68
C TYR A 98 3.17 -10.53 1.62
N GLY A 99 3.25 -10.14 0.35
CA GLY A 99 3.51 -11.06 -0.77
C GLY A 99 4.86 -11.76 -0.73
N GLY A 100 5.84 -11.25 0.01
CA GLY A 100 7.12 -11.93 0.21
C GLY A 100 7.00 -13.19 1.07
N ARG A 101 6.03 -13.23 2.00
CA ARG A 101 5.74 -14.35 2.89
C ARG A 101 4.54 -15.18 2.38
N VAL A 102 3.51 -14.52 1.90
CA VAL A 102 2.25 -15.10 1.43
C VAL A 102 2.23 -15.07 -0.09
N LYS A 103 2.73 -16.13 -0.72
CA LYS A 103 2.90 -16.20 -2.19
C LYS A 103 1.57 -16.12 -2.95
N SER A 104 0.47 -16.52 -2.34
CA SER A 104 -0.89 -16.41 -2.89
C SER A 104 -1.30 -14.97 -3.21
N LEU A 105 -0.68 -13.96 -2.56
CA LEU A 105 -0.88 -12.54 -2.85
C LEU A 105 -0.09 -12.04 -4.08
N GLN A 106 0.83 -12.83 -4.62
CA GLN A 106 1.59 -12.49 -5.82
C GLN A 106 0.78 -12.72 -7.09
N LEU A 107 -0.40 -12.16 -7.14
CA LEU A 107 -1.35 -12.28 -8.25
C LEU A 107 -1.67 -10.92 -8.86
N LYS A 108 -2.20 -10.92 -10.08
CA LYS A 108 -2.57 -9.70 -10.80
C LYS A 108 -4.07 -9.46 -10.70
N GLY A 109 -4.44 -8.19 -10.74
CA GLY A 109 -5.84 -7.76 -10.68
C GLY A 109 -6.28 -7.39 -9.27
N LEU A 110 -7.08 -6.31 -9.19
CA LEU A 110 -7.50 -5.72 -7.91
C LEU A 110 -8.51 -6.62 -7.19
N LEU A 111 -9.58 -7.02 -7.85
CA LEU A 111 -10.63 -7.84 -7.22
C LEU A 111 -10.13 -9.23 -6.79
N PRO A 112 -9.33 -9.95 -7.60
CA PRO A 112 -8.65 -11.15 -7.11
C PRO A 112 -7.74 -10.87 -5.92
N GLY A 113 -7.02 -9.73 -5.91
CA GLY A 113 -6.17 -9.29 -4.79
C GLY A 113 -6.97 -9.09 -3.52
N LEU A 114 -8.09 -8.36 -3.56
CA LEU A 114 -8.98 -8.16 -2.42
C LEU A 114 -9.52 -9.48 -1.87
N ARG A 115 -9.96 -10.38 -2.76
CA ARG A 115 -10.42 -11.73 -2.37
C ARG A 115 -9.35 -12.52 -1.66
N GLN A 116 -8.11 -12.48 -2.16
CA GLN A 116 -7.00 -13.19 -1.56
C GLN A 116 -6.63 -12.59 -0.19
N LEU A 117 -6.66 -11.26 -0.04
CA LEU A 117 -6.45 -10.61 1.26
C LEU A 117 -7.48 -11.03 2.31
N LEU A 118 -8.74 -11.20 1.90
CA LEU A 118 -9.80 -11.75 2.77
C LEU A 118 -9.53 -13.20 3.14
N GLN A 119 -9.15 -14.05 2.19
CA GLN A 119 -8.87 -15.47 2.42
C GLN A 119 -7.69 -15.68 3.39
N GLU A 120 -6.69 -14.81 3.33
CA GLU A 120 -5.54 -14.82 4.24
C GLU A 120 -5.83 -14.14 5.61
N GLY A 121 -7.06 -13.65 5.83
CA GLY A 121 -7.44 -12.97 7.07
C GLY A 121 -6.77 -11.61 7.28
N LEU A 122 -6.21 -11.00 6.23
CA LEU A 122 -5.50 -9.71 6.28
C LEU A 122 -6.45 -8.52 6.23
N ILE A 123 -7.69 -8.73 5.80
CA ILE A 123 -8.79 -7.75 5.83
C ILE A 123 -10.07 -8.43 6.29
N SER A 124 -10.99 -7.67 6.87
CA SER A 124 -12.31 -8.17 7.23
C SER A 124 -13.23 -8.34 6.02
N ALA A 125 -14.30 -9.12 6.16
CA ALA A 125 -15.33 -9.27 5.14
C ALA A 125 -15.97 -7.92 4.77
N ASP A 126 -16.31 -7.10 5.78
CA ASP A 126 -16.89 -5.78 5.57
C ASP A 126 -15.96 -4.86 4.75
N MET A 127 -14.66 -4.91 5.02
CA MET A 127 -13.68 -4.15 4.27
C MET A 127 -13.56 -4.64 2.82
N HIS A 128 -13.51 -5.96 2.61
CA HIS A 128 -13.51 -6.57 1.28
C HIS A 128 -14.72 -6.12 0.46
N ASP A 129 -15.92 -6.23 1.05
CA ASP A 129 -17.17 -5.92 0.36
C ASP A 129 -17.29 -4.43 0.05
N ALA A 130 -16.94 -3.56 1.01
CA ALA A 130 -16.95 -2.11 0.81
C ALA A 130 -15.99 -1.66 -0.30
N LEU A 131 -14.73 -2.15 -0.28
CA LEU A 131 -13.73 -1.80 -1.31
C LEU A 131 -14.08 -2.39 -2.68
N SER A 132 -14.61 -3.61 -2.73
CA SER A 132 -15.03 -4.25 -3.98
C SER A 132 -16.22 -3.52 -4.61
N ALA A 133 -17.24 -3.17 -3.80
CA ALA A 133 -18.40 -2.41 -4.26
C ALA A 133 -17.99 -1.02 -4.76
N ALA A 134 -17.16 -0.30 -3.99
CA ALA A 134 -16.67 1.02 -4.37
C ALA A 134 -15.87 0.96 -5.67
N TYR A 135 -14.95 -0.01 -5.81
CA TYR A 135 -14.16 -0.17 -7.03
C TYR A 135 -15.03 -0.43 -8.27
N LEU A 136 -15.97 -1.37 -8.17
CA LEU A 136 -16.88 -1.68 -9.27
C LEU A 136 -17.75 -0.50 -9.67
N PHE A 137 -18.30 0.21 -8.68
CA PHE A 137 -19.09 1.41 -8.91
C PHE A 137 -18.26 2.50 -9.61
N LEU A 138 -17.10 2.85 -9.07
CA LEU A 138 -16.23 3.88 -9.63
C LEU A 138 -15.75 3.54 -11.05
N ARG A 139 -15.42 2.27 -11.32
CA ARG A 139 -15.03 1.83 -12.68
C ARG A 139 -16.17 1.89 -13.67
N ARG A 140 -17.39 1.50 -13.26
CA ARG A 140 -18.58 1.65 -14.12
C ARG A 140 -18.86 3.12 -14.41
N LEU A 141 -18.76 3.98 -13.41
CA LEU A 141 -18.96 5.42 -13.54
C LEU A 141 -17.88 6.05 -14.46
N GLU A 142 -16.60 5.75 -14.24
CA GLU A 142 -15.49 6.17 -15.10
C GLU A 142 -15.71 5.77 -16.55
N ASN A 143 -16.07 4.50 -16.80
CA ASN A 143 -16.35 4.02 -18.14
C ASN A 143 -17.50 4.79 -18.81
N ARG A 144 -18.57 5.12 -18.08
CA ARG A 144 -19.68 5.91 -18.63
C ARG A 144 -19.26 7.33 -19.00
N VAL A 145 -18.44 7.98 -18.17
CA VAL A 145 -17.88 9.30 -18.47
C VAL A 145 -17.03 9.26 -19.74
N GLN A 146 -16.13 8.29 -19.84
CA GLN A 146 -15.24 8.12 -21.00
C GLN A 146 -16.01 7.83 -22.30
N MET A 147 -17.03 6.98 -22.23
CA MET A 147 -17.89 6.67 -23.40
C MET A 147 -18.64 7.87 -23.95
N LEU A 148 -18.98 8.85 -23.12
CA LEU A 148 -19.73 10.04 -23.58
C LEU A 148 -18.93 10.97 -24.47
N ARG A 149 -17.61 11.03 -24.27
CA ARG A 149 -16.71 11.95 -24.96
C ARG A 149 -15.65 11.28 -25.80
N ASP A 150 -15.61 9.95 -25.80
CA ASP A 150 -14.54 9.14 -26.43
C ASP A 150 -13.13 9.66 -26.04
N ALA A 151 -12.97 10.02 -24.78
CA ALA A 151 -11.76 10.62 -24.25
C ALA A 151 -11.39 10.03 -22.88
N GLN A 152 -10.12 10.09 -22.52
CA GLN A 152 -9.65 9.75 -21.16
C GLN A 152 -10.06 10.87 -20.17
N GLU A 153 -11.33 10.93 -19.87
CA GLU A 153 -11.93 11.86 -18.93
C GLU A 153 -12.22 11.15 -17.61
N HIS A 154 -11.95 11.82 -16.49
CA HIS A 154 -12.21 11.30 -15.13
C HIS A 154 -13.07 12.25 -14.30
N HIS A 155 -13.50 13.38 -14.89
CA HIS A 155 -14.35 14.36 -14.22
C HIS A 155 -15.80 14.18 -14.65
N LEU A 156 -16.68 14.22 -13.66
CA LEU A 156 -18.12 14.25 -13.92
C LEU A 156 -18.53 15.61 -14.49
N PRO A 157 -19.52 15.66 -15.39
CA PRO A 157 -20.20 16.92 -15.71
C PRO A 157 -20.81 17.50 -14.45
N GLU A 158 -20.69 18.81 -14.22
CA GLU A 158 -21.20 19.47 -13.03
C GLU A 158 -22.73 19.37 -12.91
N SER A 159 -23.43 19.44 -14.04
CA SER A 159 -24.90 19.36 -14.07
C SER A 159 -25.42 19.09 -15.49
N GLY A 160 -26.73 18.98 -15.63
CA GLY A 160 -27.43 18.97 -16.92
C GLY A 160 -27.65 17.59 -17.54
N PRO A 161 -28.06 17.53 -18.83
CA PRO A 161 -28.51 16.31 -19.48
C PRO A 161 -27.46 15.19 -19.54
N LEU A 162 -26.17 15.56 -19.60
CA LEU A 162 -25.09 14.57 -19.64
C LEU A 162 -24.98 13.81 -18.31
N LEU A 163 -25.07 14.50 -17.18
CA LEU A 163 -25.04 13.88 -15.86
C LEU A 163 -26.25 12.96 -15.66
N ALA A 164 -27.44 13.40 -16.10
CA ALA A 164 -28.66 12.57 -16.07
C ALA A 164 -28.52 11.31 -16.92
N ARG A 165 -27.89 11.39 -18.10
CA ARG A 165 -27.63 10.22 -18.96
C ARG A 165 -26.64 9.23 -18.31
N ILE A 166 -25.62 9.74 -17.58
CA ILE A 166 -24.72 8.88 -16.82
C ILE A 166 -25.48 8.14 -15.73
N ALA A 167 -26.30 8.86 -14.94
CA ALA A 167 -27.12 8.28 -13.89
C ALA A 167 -28.06 7.19 -14.41
N ALA A 168 -28.82 7.47 -15.45
CA ALA A 168 -29.69 6.49 -16.11
C ALA A 168 -28.91 5.27 -16.64
N GLY A 169 -27.71 5.48 -17.20
CA GLY A 169 -26.85 4.40 -17.68
C GLY A 169 -26.24 3.53 -16.57
N LEU A 170 -26.39 3.92 -15.32
CA LEU A 170 -25.99 3.19 -14.11
C LEU A 170 -27.20 2.69 -13.29
N ASP A 171 -28.40 2.77 -13.87
CA ASP A 171 -29.67 2.33 -13.28
C ASP A 171 -30.11 3.16 -12.06
N TYR A 172 -29.70 4.44 -11.97
CA TYR A 172 -30.19 5.39 -10.99
C TYR A 172 -31.38 6.19 -11.51
N ALA A 173 -32.32 6.49 -10.63
CA ALA A 173 -33.53 7.23 -10.98
C ALA A 173 -33.17 8.67 -11.44
N ASP A 174 -32.19 9.29 -10.81
CA ASP A 174 -31.71 10.63 -11.14
C ASP A 174 -30.23 10.84 -10.80
N SER A 175 -29.71 12.02 -11.16
CA SER A 175 -28.32 12.39 -10.89
C SER A 175 -28.03 12.54 -9.40
N PHE A 176 -29.02 12.96 -8.60
CA PHE A 176 -28.86 13.17 -7.16
C PHE A 176 -28.60 11.84 -6.44
N GLU A 177 -29.39 10.82 -6.75
CA GLU A 177 -29.23 9.48 -6.18
C GLU A 177 -27.87 8.88 -6.53
N MET A 178 -27.44 9.04 -7.79
CA MET A 178 -26.11 8.60 -8.25
C MET A 178 -24.99 9.33 -7.50
N LEU A 179 -25.08 10.65 -7.33
CA LEU A 179 -24.07 11.45 -6.62
C LEU A 179 -24.01 11.09 -5.13
N GLN A 180 -25.14 10.81 -4.50
CA GLN A 180 -25.18 10.28 -3.14
C GLN A 180 -24.48 8.92 -3.04
N ALA A 181 -24.68 8.03 -4.03
CA ALA A 181 -23.99 6.75 -4.05
C ALA A 181 -22.48 6.94 -4.21
N LEU A 182 -22.05 7.86 -5.08
CA LEU A 182 -20.64 8.22 -5.25
C LEU A 182 -20.03 8.69 -3.93
N GLU A 183 -20.68 9.59 -3.22
CA GLU A 183 -20.18 10.11 -1.96
C GLU A 183 -20.11 9.02 -0.88
N ARG A 184 -21.10 8.14 -0.78
CA ARG A 184 -21.06 6.99 0.14
C ARG A 184 -19.84 6.09 -0.13
N HIS A 185 -19.58 5.76 -1.40
CA HIS A 185 -18.43 4.93 -1.77
C HIS A 185 -17.10 5.63 -1.49
N ARG A 186 -16.97 6.91 -1.85
CA ARG A 186 -15.76 7.69 -1.59
C ARG A 186 -15.46 7.81 -0.10
N SER A 187 -16.46 8.15 0.70
CA SER A 187 -16.33 8.26 2.15
C SER A 187 -15.98 6.93 2.81
N ALA A 188 -16.49 5.80 2.30
CA ALA A 188 -16.12 4.47 2.78
C ALA A 188 -14.64 4.17 2.49
N VAL A 189 -14.18 4.41 1.25
CA VAL A 189 -12.78 4.22 0.87
C VAL A 189 -11.84 5.07 1.70
N GLN A 190 -12.15 6.36 1.89
CA GLN A 190 -11.34 7.27 2.71
C GLN A 190 -11.17 6.80 4.15
N ARG A 191 -12.28 6.40 4.80
CA ARG A 191 -12.22 5.90 6.19
C ARG A 191 -11.32 4.68 6.31
N LEU A 192 -11.48 3.71 5.40
CA LEU A 192 -10.68 2.48 5.39
C LEU A 192 -9.20 2.76 5.10
N PHE A 193 -8.94 3.66 4.16
CA PHE A 193 -7.58 4.05 3.78
C PHE A 193 -6.87 4.84 4.89
N SER A 194 -7.58 5.73 5.60
CA SER A 194 -7.03 6.46 6.74
C SER A 194 -6.76 5.54 7.93
N GLY A 195 -7.68 4.62 8.22
CA GLY A 195 -7.57 3.67 9.31
C GLY A 195 -6.40 2.69 9.15
N LEU A 196 -6.07 2.30 7.92
CA LEU A 196 -4.97 1.34 7.67
C LEU A 196 -3.61 1.87 8.13
N LEU A 197 -3.34 3.14 7.91
CA LEU A 197 -2.05 3.75 8.24
C LEU A 197 -1.98 4.23 9.68
N SER A 198 -3.14 4.47 10.31
CA SER A 198 -3.26 4.70 11.75
C SER A 198 -3.18 3.38 12.52
N GLY A 199 -3.94 2.37 12.13
CA GLY A 199 -3.96 1.05 12.79
C GLY A 199 -2.63 0.28 12.68
N ALA A 200 -1.86 0.45 11.60
CA ALA A 200 -0.49 -0.07 11.53
C ALA A 200 0.47 0.70 12.45
N ALA A 201 0.14 1.95 12.84
CA ALA A 201 0.86 2.69 13.87
C ALA A 201 0.46 2.24 15.27
N ASP A 202 -0.84 1.97 15.50
CA ASP A 202 -1.37 1.60 16.81
C ASP A 202 -1.09 0.14 17.15
N GLN A 203 -1.15 -0.79 16.19
CA GLN A 203 -0.71 -2.17 16.41
C GLN A 203 0.81 -2.31 16.59
N ASN A 204 1.60 -1.43 15.96
CA ASN A 204 3.03 -1.34 16.24
C ASN A 204 3.34 -0.47 17.47
N ALA A 205 2.46 0.47 17.85
CA ALA A 205 2.56 1.20 19.10
C ALA A 205 2.03 0.38 20.29
N GLU A 206 1.04 -0.48 20.10
CA GLU A 206 0.62 -1.47 21.11
C GLU A 206 1.62 -2.63 21.22
N ALA A 207 2.20 -3.09 20.12
CA ALA A 207 3.33 -4.03 20.16
C ALA A 207 4.64 -3.38 20.66
N ALA A 208 4.80 -2.04 20.47
CA ALA A 208 5.91 -1.26 21.02
C ALA A 208 5.57 -0.55 22.34
N GLY A 209 4.30 -0.39 22.68
CA GLY A 209 3.83 0.16 23.94
C GLY A 209 3.66 -0.88 25.04
N ASN A 210 3.59 -2.17 24.68
CA ASN A 210 3.82 -3.31 25.57
C ASN A 210 5.28 -3.81 25.55
N ALA A 211 6.13 -3.26 24.71
CA ALA A 211 7.54 -3.20 24.94
C ALA A 211 7.78 -1.96 25.83
N GLU A 212 7.50 -2.05 27.12
CA GLU A 212 8.38 -1.47 28.15
C GLU A 212 9.78 -1.64 27.59
N SER A 213 10.58 -0.55 27.56
CA SER A 213 11.96 -0.53 27.07
C SER A 213 12.58 -1.90 27.28
N ALA A 214 12.73 -2.68 26.20
CA ALA A 214 13.12 -4.08 26.33
C ALA A 214 14.37 -4.06 27.16
N ASP A 215 14.30 -4.67 28.34
CA ASP A 215 15.41 -4.68 29.26
C ASP A 215 16.53 -5.47 28.61
N VAL A 216 17.47 -4.75 27.97
CA VAL A 216 18.65 -5.29 27.28
C VAL A 216 19.62 -5.94 28.27
N SER A 217 19.16 -6.20 29.50
CA SER A 217 19.88 -6.99 30.49
C SER A 217 19.88 -8.48 30.08
N ALA A 218 20.82 -9.19 30.64
CA ALA A 218 20.88 -10.65 30.48
C ALA A 218 19.56 -11.33 30.91
N GLN A 219 18.87 -10.80 31.91
CA GLN A 219 17.59 -11.32 32.43
C GLN A 219 16.45 -11.05 31.44
N GLY A 220 16.38 -9.85 30.83
CA GLY A 220 15.37 -9.53 29.84
C GLY A 220 15.51 -10.38 28.57
N LEU A 221 16.73 -10.62 28.09
CA LEU A 221 16.98 -11.46 26.93
C LEU A 221 16.73 -12.97 27.23
N ASP A 222 16.98 -13.43 28.43
CA ASP A 222 16.66 -14.80 28.85
C ASP A 222 15.15 -15.03 28.90
N ALA A 223 14.39 -14.05 29.40
CA ALA A 223 12.92 -14.08 29.39
C ALA A 223 12.33 -14.12 27.97
N LEU A 224 13.02 -13.56 27.00
CA LEU A 224 12.68 -13.62 25.56
C LEU A 224 13.15 -14.92 24.88
N GLY A 225 13.77 -15.84 25.61
CA GLY A 225 14.20 -17.15 25.12
C GLY A 225 15.54 -17.16 24.37
N PHE A 226 16.37 -16.13 24.53
CA PHE A 226 17.70 -16.11 23.92
C PHE A 226 18.68 -17.02 24.66
N THR A 227 19.17 -18.04 23.99
CA THR A 227 20.28 -18.85 24.52
C THR A 227 21.55 -17.97 24.56
N ARG A 228 22.30 -18.00 25.69
CA ARG A 228 23.48 -17.14 25.93
C ARG A 228 23.13 -15.66 26.09
N ALA A 229 22.03 -15.36 26.78
CA ALA A 229 21.49 -14.01 27.02
C ALA A 229 22.55 -13.00 27.53
N ALA A 230 23.42 -13.41 28.45
CA ALA A 230 24.51 -12.54 28.95
C ALA A 230 25.48 -12.08 27.85
N TYR A 231 25.87 -12.98 26.94
CA TYR A 231 26.75 -12.65 25.83
C TYR A 231 26.05 -11.66 24.83
N HIS A 232 24.77 -11.85 24.56
CA HIS A 232 24.03 -10.97 23.67
C HIS A 232 23.78 -9.59 24.30
N ALA A 233 23.51 -9.54 25.62
CA ALA A 233 23.35 -8.30 26.35
C ALA A 233 24.62 -7.43 26.30
N GLU A 234 25.77 -8.03 26.56
CA GLU A 234 27.06 -7.33 26.51
C GLU A 234 27.38 -6.79 25.10
N ARG A 235 27.09 -7.58 24.06
CA ARG A 235 27.30 -7.13 22.66
C ARG A 235 26.35 -6.00 22.27
N LEU A 236 25.09 -6.03 22.67
CA LEU A 236 24.14 -4.96 22.41
C LEU A 236 24.54 -3.66 23.12
N GLN A 237 24.92 -3.75 24.40
CA GLN A 237 25.42 -2.61 25.16
C GLN A 237 26.71 -2.02 24.55
N SER A 238 27.64 -2.87 24.13
CA SER A 238 28.86 -2.45 23.43
C SER A 238 28.57 -1.75 22.10
N LEU A 239 27.58 -2.25 21.35
CA LEU A 239 27.14 -1.64 20.09
C LEU A 239 26.57 -0.24 20.34
N CYS A 240 25.68 -0.10 21.34
CA CYS A 240 25.08 1.18 21.69
C CYS A 240 26.09 2.23 22.14
N GLY A 241 27.13 1.82 22.84
CA GLY A 241 28.24 2.68 23.30
C GLY A 241 29.32 2.94 22.23
N SER A 242 29.19 2.35 21.02
CA SER A 242 30.23 2.50 20.01
C SER A 242 30.26 3.88 19.37
N SER A 243 31.47 4.32 18.96
CA SER A 243 31.66 5.58 18.23
C SER A 243 30.88 5.62 16.90
N ALA A 244 30.59 4.47 16.29
CA ALA A 244 29.78 4.36 15.09
C ALA A 244 28.30 4.74 15.34
N VAL A 245 27.75 4.36 16.51
CA VAL A 245 26.39 4.74 16.91
C VAL A 245 26.36 6.22 17.34
N ALA A 246 27.40 6.69 18.04
CA ALA A 246 27.51 8.10 18.42
C ALA A 246 27.62 9.05 17.22
N ALA A 247 28.14 8.56 16.08
CA ALA A 247 28.23 9.32 14.83
C ALA A 247 26.93 9.35 14.02
N LEU A 248 25.91 8.58 14.42
CA LEU A 248 24.59 8.62 13.76
C LEU A 248 23.85 9.90 14.16
N GLY A 249 23.13 10.50 13.22
CA GLY A 249 22.25 11.63 13.54
C GLY A 249 21.11 11.21 14.48
N ASP A 250 20.56 12.16 15.24
CA ASP A 250 19.58 11.97 16.32
C ASP A 250 18.40 11.06 15.93
N ARG A 251 17.90 11.19 14.70
CA ARG A 251 16.81 10.36 14.17
C ARG A 251 17.18 8.87 14.05
N SER A 252 18.43 8.59 13.71
CA SER A 252 18.96 7.23 13.57
C SER A 252 19.28 6.61 14.92
N GLN A 253 19.77 7.40 15.86
CA GLN A 253 20.00 6.99 17.26
C GLN A 253 18.67 6.63 17.93
N GLN A 254 17.63 7.48 17.80
CA GLN A 254 16.28 7.20 18.31
C GLN A 254 15.66 5.93 17.70
N ARG A 255 15.91 5.67 16.40
CA ARG A 255 15.46 4.44 15.76
C ARG A 255 16.18 3.20 16.31
N LEU A 256 17.48 3.29 16.51
CA LEU A 256 18.27 2.20 17.09
C LEU A 256 17.80 1.88 18.51
N GLN A 257 17.55 2.90 19.35
CA GLN A 257 17.02 2.74 20.71
C GLN A 257 15.62 2.12 20.77
N ARG A 258 14.80 2.24 19.69
CA ARG A 258 13.50 1.59 19.61
C ARG A 258 13.56 0.13 19.14
N VAL A 259 14.67 -0.29 18.59
CA VAL A 259 14.86 -1.65 18.02
C VAL A 259 15.62 -2.54 19.04
N ILE A 260 16.34 -1.92 19.95
CA ILE A 260 17.03 -2.55 21.08
C ILE A 260 16.17 -2.50 22.32
#